data_160309d19db9fbd350ceebc003e4624e
#
_entry.id   160309d19db9fbd350ceebc003e4624e
#
_cell.length_a   1.000
_cell.length_b   1.000
_cell.length_c   1.000
_cell.angle_alpha   90.00
_cell.angle_beta   90.00
_cell.angle_gamma   90.00
#
_symmetry.space_group_name_H-M   'P 1'
#
loop_
_entity.id
_entity.type
_entity.pdbx_description
1 polymer ?
#
loop_
_entity_poly.entity_id
_entity_poly.type
_entity_poly.pdbx_seq_one_letter_code
_entity_poly.pdbx_strand_id
1 'polypeptide(L)'
;MKINRTTERSIQILELISKSNEGLEMDEICERLSIPRTSCYDILVTLVHMGMLEVNIGVKRSYKIGLNAYRIGMSYTNNRNISEIISPALKELSKELQKTCFFGVLEGNKIVYISKFEPENPIITTATIGTKNPVYNTSLGKAILSTMSEEKIRVLTADIDFKPVTRFTITDRDIFIKNIEVVKSRGFALDERELEEHMECVGVPIFDEKRECIGAISASSLYRKDEDYMALGEILKKRALEISKSLGFMP
;
A
#
# COMPACT_ATOMS: atom_id res chain seq x y z
N MET A 1 -5.81 -22.23 15.08
CA MET A 1 -6.93 -21.29 15.40
C MET A 1 -8.14 -21.65 14.54
N LYS A 2 -9.36 -21.76 15.09
CA LYS A 2 -10.56 -22.09 14.31
C LYS A 2 -11.14 -20.80 13.71
N ILE A 3 -11.05 -20.65 12.40
CA ILE A 3 -11.58 -19.47 11.68
C ILE A 3 -13.09 -19.64 11.51
N ASN A 4 -13.86 -18.57 11.77
CA ASN A 4 -15.31 -18.55 11.50
C ASN A 4 -15.55 -18.35 10.01
N ARG A 5 -16.09 -19.37 9.34
CA ARG A 5 -16.30 -19.38 7.88
C ARG A 5 -17.23 -18.26 7.38
N THR A 6 -18.25 -17.90 8.14
CA THR A 6 -19.18 -16.85 7.72
C THR A 6 -18.50 -15.48 7.73
N THR A 7 -17.74 -15.19 8.79
CA THR A 7 -16.97 -13.95 8.89
C THR A 7 -15.91 -13.86 7.80
N GLU A 8 -15.16 -14.93 7.56
CA GLU A 8 -14.17 -15.00 6.50
C GLU A 8 -14.80 -14.71 5.13
N ARG A 9 -15.90 -15.38 4.78
CA ARG A 9 -16.64 -15.16 3.53
C ARG A 9 -17.16 -13.73 3.40
N SER A 10 -17.65 -13.14 4.50
CA SER A 10 -18.10 -11.74 4.48
C SER A 10 -16.99 -10.78 4.08
N ILE A 11 -15.78 -10.96 4.62
CA ILE A 11 -14.61 -10.15 4.26
C ILE A 11 -14.19 -10.40 2.81
N GLN A 12 -14.12 -11.67 2.38
CA GLN A 12 -13.78 -12.02 1.00
C GLN A 12 -14.76 -11.42 -0.02
N ILE A 13 -16.05 -11.36 0.30
CA ILE A 13 -17.08 -10.72 -0.53
C ILE A 13 -16.81 -9.22 -0.65
N LEU A 14 -16.54 -8.53 0.47
CA LEU A 14 -16.20 -7.10 0.46
C LEU A 14 -14.93 -6.83 -0.35
N GLU A 15 -13.88 -7.62 -0.17
CA GLU A 15 -12.62 -7.52 -0.92
C GLU A 15 -12.81 -7.78 -2.42
N LEU A 16 -13.69 -8.72 -2.79
CA LEU A 16 -13.97 -9.02 -4.19
C LEU A 16 -14.74 -7.87 -4.86
N ILE A 17 -15.78 -7.36 -4.20
CA ILE A 17 -16.62 -6.27 -4.71
C ILE A 17 -15.84 -4.97 -4.80
N SER A 18 -14.91 -4.70 -3.87
CA SER A 18 -14.10 -3.47 -3.87
C SER A 18 -13.20 -3.31 -5.11
N LYS A 19 -12.95 -4.39 -5.85
CA LYS A 19 -12.14 -4.38 -7.08
C LYS A 19 -12.96 -4.10 -8.35
N SER A 20 -14.28 -3.95 -8.22
CA SER A 20 -15.18 -3.71 -9.34
C SER A 20 -15.83 -2.32 -9.25
N ASN A 21 -15.59 -1.48 -10.25
CA ASN A 21 -16.21 -0.15 -10.34
C ASN A 21 -17.72 -0.22 -10.60
N GLU A 22 -18.16 -1.24 -11.35
CA GLU A 22 -19.58 -1.45 -11.71
C GLU A 22 -20.37 -2.26 -10.68
N GLY A 23 -19.68 -2.85 -9.72
CA GLY A 23 -20.24 -3.82 -8.79
C GLY A 23 -20.28 -5.22 -9.39
N LEU A 24 -20.76 -6.20 -8.61
CA LEU A 24 -20.83 -7.62 -9.02
C LEU A 24 -22.23 -8.18 -8.74
N GLU A 25 -22.69 -9.07 -9.62
CA GLU A 25 -23.91 -9.85 -9.41
C GLU A 25 -23.66 -10.99 -8.41
N MET A 26 -24.71 -11.45 -7.73
CA MET A 26 -24.58 -12.53 -6.75
C MET A 26 -23.99 -13.80 -7.37
N ASP A 27 -24.37 -14.14 -8.61
CA ASP A 27 -23.90 -15.36 -9.26
C ASP A 27 -22.39 -15.30 -9.56
N GLU A 28 -21.86 -14.13 -9.96
CA GLU A 28 -20.44 -13.92 -10.15
C GLU A 28 -19.67 -14.04 -8.82
N ILE A 29 -20.24 -13.51 -7.72
CA ILE A 29 -19.64 -13.61 -6.38
C ILE A 29 -19.59 -15.07 -5.94
N CYS A 30 -20.68 -15.82 -6.14
CA CYS A 30 -20.75 -17.24 -5.79
C CYS A 30 -19.71 -18.06 -6.56
N GLU A 31 -19.58 -17.82 -7.85
CA GLU A 31 -18.63 -18.52 -8.73
C GLU A 31 -17.18 -18.23 -8.32
N ARG A 32 -16.81 -16.94 -8.24
CA ARG A 32 -15.43 -16.53 -7.97
C ARG A 32 -14.93 -16.94 -6.59
N LEU A 33 -15.82 -16.98 -5.58
CA LEU A 33 -15.46 -17.35 -4.19
C LEU A 33 -15.82 -18.78 -3.84
N SER A 34 -16.44 -19.55 -4.76
CA SER A 34 -16.92 -20.91 -4.53
C SER A 34 -17.81 -21.00 -3.28
N ILE A 35 -18.72 -20.03 -3.11
CA ILE A 35 -19.66 -19.96 -1.99
C ILE A 35 -21.04 -20.48 -2.43
N PRO A 36 -21.70 -21.39 -1.66
CA PRO A 36 -23.07 -21.81 -1.93
C PRO A 36 -24.04 -20.62 -2.00
N ARG A 37 -24.94 -20.62 -2.98
CA ARG A 37 -25.87 -19.51 -3.29
C ARG A 37 -26.69 -19.06 -2.07
N THR A 38 -27.17 -19.98 -1.25
CA THR A 38 -27.91 -19.65 0.01
C THR A 38 -27.05 -18.89 0.97
N SER A 39 -25.83 -19.37 1.27
CA SER A 39 -24.90 -18.71 2.18
C SER A 39 -24.47 -17.33 1.65
N CYS A 40 -24.27 -17.21 0.34
CA CYS A 40 -23.92 -15.94 -0.29
C CYS A 40 -25.06 -14.94 -0.14
N TYR A 41 -26.30 -15.36 -0.40
CA TYR A 41 -27.48 -14.52 -0.24
C TYR A 41 -27.65 -13.97 1.19
N ASP A 42 -27.55 -14.86 2.20
CA ASP A 42 -27.69 -14.46 3.60
C ASP A 42 -26.62 -13.43 4.03
N ILE A 43 -25.36 -13.64 3.56
CA ILE A 43 -24.26 -12.69 3.82
C ILE A 43 -24.53 -11.35 3.11
N LEU A 44 -24.90 -11.38 1.83
CA LEU A 44 -25.16 -10.17 1.07
C LEU A 44 -26.31 -9.35 1.66
N VAL A 45 -27.43 -9.99 2.06
CA VAL A 45 -28.54 -9.32 2.72
C VAL A 45 -28.09 -8.66 4.03
N THR A 46 -27.29 -9.35 4.82
CA THR A 46 -26.74 -8.82 6.07
C THR A 46 -25.83 -7.63 5.82
N LEU A 47 -24.90 -7.72 4.88
CA LEU A 47 -23.97 -6.64 4.54
C LEU A 47 -24.69 -5.40 3.99
N VAL A 48 -25.76 -5.59 3.21
CA VAL A 48 -26.61 -4.51 2.71
C VAL A 48 -27.36 -3.86 3.88
N HIS A 49 -27.97 -4.67 4.77
CA HIS A 49 -28.67 -4.15 5.96
C HIS A 49 -27.76 -3.33 6.86
N MET A 50 -26.48 -3.72 6.97
CA MET A 50 -25.47 -3.00 7.75
C MET A 50 -24.85 -1.81 6.98
N GLY A 51 -25.27 -1.54 5.74
CA GLY A 51 -24.70 -0.47 4.92
C GLY A 51 -23.24 -0.68 4.49
N MET A 52 -22.74 -1.90 4.64
CA MET A 52 -21.40 -2.29 4.15
C MET A 52 -21.40 -2.48 2.63
N LEU A 53 -22.56 -2.86 2.07
CA LEU A 53 -22.83 -2.94 0.65
C LEU A 53 -24.06 -2.09 0.30
N GLU A 54 -24.10 -1.62 -0.94
CA GLU A 54 -25.25 -1.01 -1.59
C GLU A 54 -25.72 -1.88 -2.74
N VAL A 55 -27.04 -1.87 -2.99
CA VAL A 55 -27.65 -2.58 -4.12
C VAL A 55 -27.90 -1.59 -5.24
N ASN A 56 -27.29 -1.83 -6.39
CA ASN A 56 -27.61 -1.13 -7.61
C ASN A 56 -28.73 -1.90 -8.34
N ILE A 57 -29.89 -1.25 -8.50
CA ILE A 57 -31.05 -1.81 -9.20
C ILE A 57 -31.03 -1.24 -10.63
N GLY A 58 -30.22 -1.86 -11.51
CA GLY A 58 -30.19 -1.59 -12.93
C GLY A 58 -30.93 -2.67 -13.73
N VAL A 59 -30.46 -2.97 -14.95
CA VAL A 59 -30.95 -4.10 -15.77
C VAL A 59 -30.78 -5.43 -15.03
N LYS A 60 -29.71 -5.50 -14.22
CA LYS A 60 -29.44 -6.60 -13.30
C LYS A 60 -29.07 -6.04 -11.92
N ARG A 61 -29.42 -6.80 -10.89
CA ARG A 61 -29.11 -6.45 -9.50
C ARG A 61 -27.64 -6.73 -9.21
N SER A 62 -26.86 -5.65 -8.97
CA SER A 62 -25.45 -5.76 -8.56
C SER A 62 -25.20 -5.15 -7.19
N TYR A 63 -24.10 -5.54 -6.55
CA TYR A 63 -23.67 -5.09 -5.22
C TYR A 63 -22.41 -4.26 -5.35
N LYS A 64 -22.39 -3.08 -4.71
CA LYS A 64 -21.24 -2.17 -4.62
C LYS A 64 -20.87 -1.95 -3.15
N ILE A 65 -19.66 -1.44 -2.91
CA ILE A 65 -19.24 -1.06 -1.55
C ILE A 65 -20.11 0.07 -1.05
N GLY A 66 -20.68 -0.11 0.15
CA GLY A 66 -21.56 0.87 0.79
C GLY A 66 -20.79 1.87 1.66
N LEU A 67 -21.47 2.98 2.01
CA LEU A 67 -20.87 4.09 2.76
C LEU A 67 -20.31 3.69 4.13
N ASN A 68 -20.87 2.68 4.80
CA ASN A 68 -20.39 2.24 6.09
C ASN A 68 -18.99 1.60 6.03
N ALA A 69 -18.66 0.92 4.93
CA ALA A 69 -17.31 0.40 4.71
C ALA A 69 -16.29 1.54 4.64
N TYR A 70 -16.61 2.63 3.93
CA TYR A 70 -15.78 3.84 3.89
C TYR A 70 -15.60 4.46 5.28
N ARG A 71 -16.71 4.64 6.05
CA ARG A 71 -16.67 5.22 7.40
C ARG A 71 -15.77 4.42 8.35
N ILE A 72 -15.82 3.09 8.28
CA ILE A 72 -14.96 2.20 9.08
C ILE A 72 -13.50 2.36 8.64
N GLY A 73 -13.24 2.37 7.33
CA GLY A 73 -11.89 2.55 6.79
C GLY A 73 -11.27 3.89 7.17
N MET A 74 -12.07 4.97 7.19
CA MET A 74 -11.59 6.31 7.57
C MET A 74 -11.05 6.38 9.01
N SER A 75 -11.53 5.54 9.92
CA SER A 75 -11.00 5.50 11.29
C SER A 75 -9.52 5.11 11.34
N TYR A 76 -9.04 4.33 10.37
CA TYR A 76 -7.63 3.96 10.28
C TYR A 76 -6.74 5.17 10.03
N THR A 77 -7.14 6.04 9.09
CA THR A 77 -6.36 7.23 8.72
C THR A 77 -6.46 8.33 9.77
N ASN A 78 -7.65 8.53 10.36
CA ASN A 78 -7.87 9.54 11.38
C ASN A 78 -7.14 9.22 12.68
N ASN A 79 -7.19 7.98 13.16
CA ASN A 79 -6.55 7.57 14.41
C ASN A 79 -5.01 7.54 14.34
N ARG A 80 -4.42 7.72 13.16
CA ARG A 80 -2.96 7.69 12.93
C ARG A 80 -2.40 9.01 12.42
N ASN A 81 -3.17 10.09 12.52
CA ASN A 81 -2.79 11.43 12.04
C ASN A 81 -2.39 11.46 10.54
N ILE A 82 -2.78 10.45 9.77
CA ILE A 82 -2.42 10.33 8.35
C ILE A 82 -3.08 11.46 7.56
N SER A 83 -4.37 11.71 7.81
CA SER A 83 -5.14 12.73 7.11
C SER A 83 -4.69 14.16 7.46
N GLU A 84 -4.27 14.38 8.70
CA GLU A 84 -3.97 15.73 9.21
C GLU A 84 -2.49 16.13 9.00
N ILE A 85 -1.57 15.17 9.06
CA ILE A 85 -0.14 15.46 9.01
C ILE A 85 0.48 14.92 7.72
N ILE A 86 0.30 13.63 7.43
CA ILE A 86 1.01 12.98 6.31
C ILE A 86 0.46 13.41 4.96
N SER A 87 -0.87 13.42 4.79
CA SER A 87 -1.47 13.73 3.49
C SER A 87 -1.20 15.16 3.01
N PRO A 88 -1.29 16.22 3.85
CA PRO A 88 -0.91 17.57 3.44
C PRO A 88 0.56 17.68 3.05
N ALA A 89 1.46 17.08 3.84
CA ALA A 89 2.90 17.10 3.57
C ALA A 89 3.25 16.38 2.25
N LEU A 90 2.60 15.24 1.96
CA LEU A 90 2.75 14.54 0.68
C LEU A 90 2.25 15.36 -0.52
N LYS A 91 1.16 16.10 -0.34
CA LYS A 91 0.62 16.97 -1.39
C LYS A 91 1.60 18.09 -1.74
N GLU A 92 2.21 18.71 -0.74
CA GLU A 92 3.26 19.72 -0.94
C GLU A 92 4.49 19.12 -1.59
N LEU A 93 4.95 17.97 -1.12
CA LEU A 93 6.08 17.24 -1.67
C LEU A 93 5.88 16.87 -3.15
N SER A 94 4.69 16.40 -3.52
CA SER A 94 4.36 16.09 -4.91
C SER A 94 4.44 17.31 -5.82
N LYS A 95 3.97 18.48 -5.35
CA LYS A 95 4.09 19.74 -6.09
C LYS A 95 5.54 20.20 -6.22
N GLU A 96 6.31 20.13 -5.14
CA GLU A 96 7.71 20.57 -5.11
C GLU A 96 8.57 19.72 -6.06
N LEU A 97 8.44 18.41 -5.98
CA LEU A 97 9.26 17.48 -6.75
C LEU A 97 8.74 17.23 -8.17
N GLN A 98 7.51 17.63 -8.50
CA GLN A 98 6.81 17.27 -9.74
C GLN A 98 6.80 15.75 -9.97
N LYS A 99 6.60 14.97 -8.89
CA LYS A 99 6.59 13.51 -8.87
C LYS A 99 5.35 13.00 -8.15
N THR A 100 4.90 11.79 -8.50
CA THR A 100 3.84 11.12 -7.74
C THR A 100 4.38 10.67 -6.39
N CYS A 101 3.75 11.12 -5.32
CA CYS A 101 4.14 10.77 -3.95
C CYS A 101 3.11 9.84 -3.31
N PHE A 102 3.61 8.84 -2.59
CA PHE A 102 2.80 7.86 -1.88
C PHE A 102 3.16 7.82 -0.39
N PHE A 103 2.16 7.47 0.42
CA PHE A 103 2.39 6.92 1.76
C PHE A 103 1.84 5.50 1.79
N GLY A 104 2.65 4.57 2.29
CA GLY A 104 2.31 3.17 2.42
C GLY A 104 2.68 2.61 3.77
N VAL A 105 1.94 1.59 4.19
CA VAL A 105 2.13 0.87 5.45
C VAL A 105 2.36 -0.61 5.21
N LEU A 106 3.01 -1.26 6.17
CA LEU A 106 3.29 -2.68 6.11
C LEU A 106 2.07 -3.50 6.62
N GLU A 107 1.64 -4.46 5.82
CA GLU A 107 0.68 -5.50 6.21
C GLU A 107 1.22 -6.88 5.84
N GLY A 108 1.65 -7.66 6.84
CA GLY A 108 2.35 -8.92 6.59
C GLY A 108 3.64 -8.66 5.79
N ASN A 109 3.76 -9.27 4.62
CA ASN A 109 4.89 -9.11 3.70
C ASN A 109 4.56 -8.22 2.48
N LYS A 110 3.54 -7.36 2.61
CA LYS A 110 3.10 -6.44 1.54
C LYS A 110 3.00 -5.01 2.05
N ILE A 111 3.11 -4.08 1.11
CA ILE A 111 2.82 -2.66 1.31
C ILE A 111 1.40 -2.39 0.85
N VAL A 112 0.62 -1.70 1.71
CA VAL A 112 -0.70 -1.15 1.36
C VAL A 112 -0.54 0.35 1.15
N TYR A 113 -0.96 0.85 -0.02
CA TYR A 113 -0.93 2.27 -0.32
C TYR A 113 -2.11 2.98 0.34
N ILE A 114 -1.83 3.93 1.24
CA ILE A 114 -2.83 4.64 2.04
C ILE A 114 -3.14 6.03 1.48
N SER A 115 -2.13 6.72 0.95
CA SER A 115 -2.28 8.03 0.32
C SER A 115 -1.48 8.11 -0.97
N LYS A 116 -2.02 8.86 -1.95
CA LYS A 116 -1.39 9.14 -3.25
C LYS A 116 -1.65 10.59 -3.61
N PHE A 117 -0.61 11.32 -3.98
CA PHE A 117 -0.72 12.67 -4.55
C PHE A 117 0.08 12.75 -5.83
N GLU A 118 -0.54 13.30 -6.85
CA GLU A 118 0.00 13.41 -8.20
C GLU A 118 0.34 14.87 -8.52
N PRO A 119 1.41 15.13 -9.28
CA PRO A 119 1.72 16.46 -9.81
C PRO A 119 0.70 16.88 -10.88
N GLU A 120 0.84 18.10 -11.43
CA GLU A 120 -0.05 18.59 -12.49
C GLU A 120 -0.03 17.73 -13.76
N ASN A 121 1.11 17.13 -14.08
CA ASN A 121 1.28 16.21 -15.22
C ASN A 121 1.65 14.81 -14.67
N PRO A 122 0.67 14.04 -14.20
CA PRO A 122 0.93 12.75 -13.57
C PRO A 122 1.36 11.69 -14.57
N ILE A 123 2.20 10.79 -14.09
CA ILE A 123 2.54 9.58 -14.80
C ILE A 123 1.57 8.49 -14.37
N ILE A 124 1.07 7.71 -15.33
CA ILE A 124 0.21 6.56 -15.01
C ILE A 124 1.07 5.50 -14.34
N THR A 125 0.71 5.16 -13.09
CA THR A 125 1.31 4.08 -12.31
C THR A 125 0.24 3.04 -12.00
N THR A 126 0.64 1.78 -11.82
CA THR A 126 -0.27 0.70 -11.41
C THR A 126 -0.66 0.80 -9.94
N ALA A 127 0.13 1.53 -9.13
CA ALA A 127 -0.14 1.72 -7.71
C ALA A 127 -1.29 2.71 -7.49
N THR A 128 -2.34 2.24 -6.82
CA THR A 128 -3.51 3.03 -6.40
C THR A 128 -3.78 2.84 -4.91
N ILE A 129 -4.52 3.76 -4.29
CA ILE A 129 -4.89 3.65 -2.86
C ILE A 129 -5.65 2.33 -2.63
N GLY A 130 -5.26 1.60 -1.58
CA GLY A 130 -5.81 0.29 -1.22
C GLY A 130 -5.17 -0.90 -1.93
N THR A 131 -4.36 -0.71 -2.97
CA THR A 131 -3.63 -1.82 -3.61
C THR A 131 -2.49 -2.31 -2.72
N LYS A 132 -2.08 -3.57 -2.94
CA LYS A 132 -1.03 -4.25 -2.17
C LYS A 132 0.07 -4.72 -3.11
N ASN A 133 1.30 -4.32 -2.83
CA ASN A 133 2.49 -4.81 -3.53
C ASN A 133 3.46 -5.52 -2.56
N PRO A 134 4.24 -6.50 -3.03
CA PRO A 134 5.25 -7.14 -2.19
C PRO A 134 6.29 -6.16 -1.68
N VAL A 135 6.85 -6.42 -0.49
CA VAL A 135 7.87 -5.54 0.12
C VAL A 135 9.19 -5.51 -0.65
N TYR A 136 9.51 -6.59 -1.39
CA TYR A 136 10.85 -6.78 -1.96
C TYR A 136 11.12 -5.94 -3.22
N ASN A 137 10.09 -5.58 -3.97
CA ASN A 137 10.20 -4.85 -5.22
C ASN A 137 9.61 -3.43 -5.17
N THR A 138 9.48 -2.86 -3.97
CA THR A 138 8.99 -1.48 -3.77
C THR A 138 9.95 -0.68 -2.89
N SER A 139 10.18 0.57 -3.23
CA SER A 139 10.98 1.49 -2.39
C SER A 139 10.35 1.67 -0.99
N LEU A 140 9.03 1.70 -0.89
CA LEU A 140 8.31 1.74 0.40
C LEU A 140 8.61 0.52 1.27
N GLY A 141 8.55 -0.68 0.68
CA GLY A 141 8.82 -1.93 1.39
C GLY A 141 10.25 -2.00 1.90
N LYS A 142 11.21 -1.72 1.03
CA LYS A 142 12.63 -1.69 1.38
C LYS A 142 12.93 -0.65 2.47
N ALA A 143 12.30 0.55 2.40
CA ALA A 143 12.46 1.60 3.40
C ALA A 143 11.95 1.16 4.77
N ILE A 144 10.75 0.54 4.84
CA ILE A 144 10.21 0.04 6.11
C ILE A 144 11.08 -1.10 6.66
N LEU A 145 11.49 -2.06 5.81
CA LEU A 145 12.30 -3.19 6.26
C LEU A 145 13.68 -2.76 6.75
N SER A 146 14.25 -1.68 6.23
CA SER A 146 15.54 -1.15 6.69
C SER A 146 15.52 -0.69 8.16
N THR A 147 14.34 -0.48 8.76
CA THR A 147 14.19 -0.13 10.18
C THR A 147 14.18 -1.35 11.12
N MET A 148 14.18 -2.55 10.57
CA MET A 148 14.04 -3.81 11.31
C MET A 148 15.41 -4.48 11.53
N SER A 149 15.45 -5.45 12.46
CA SER A 149 16.58 -6.38 12.58
C SER A 149 16.60 -7.37 11.42
N GLU A 150 17.76 -7.86 11.05
CA GLU A 150 17.92 -8.88 10.00
C GLU A 150 17.07 -10.12 10.27
N GLU A 151 17.04 -10.58 11.53
CA GLU A 151 16.20 -11.72 11.95
C GLU A 151 14.72 -11.50 11.61
N LYS A 152 14.19 -10.31 11.95
CA LYS A 152 12.79 -9.96 11.65
C LYS A 152 12.53 -9.89 10.14
N ILE A 153 13.48 -9.37 9.36
CA ILE A 153 13.40 -9.34 7.89
C ILE A 153 13.37 -10.77 7.36
N ARG A 154 14.24 -11.66 7.83
CA ARG A 154 14.29 -13.09 7.42
C ARG A 154 12.98 -13.82 7.70
N VAL A 155 12.38 -13.60 8.88
CA VAL A 155 11.06 -14.17 9.24
C VAL A 155 9.96 -13.64 8.32
N LEU A 156 9.89 -12.32 8.12
CA LEU A 156 8.86 -11.66 7.32
C LEU A 156 8.94 -12.07 5.84
N THR A 157 10.14 -12.33 5.34
CA THR A 157 10.36 -12.71 3.93
C THR A 157 10.44 -14.22 3.71
N ALA A 158 10.21 -15.05 4.76
CA ALA A 158 10.36 -16.51 4.69
C ALA A 158 9.50 -17.14 3.60
N ASP A 159 8.23 -16.70 3.51
CA ASP A 159 7.23 -17.25 2.60
C ASP A 159 7.06 -16.41 1.31
N ILE A 160 7.96 -15.45 1.06
CA ILE A 160 7.93 -14.68 -0.18
C ILE A 160 8.52 -15.51 -1.32
N ASP A 161 7.73 -15.67 -2.37
CA ASP A 161 8.22 -16.13 -3.66
C ASP A 161 8.74 -14.89 -4.43
N PHE A 162 10.07 -14.74 -4.48
CA PHE A 162 10.76 -13.61 -5.13
C PHE A 162 10.68 -13.71 -6.66
N LYS A 163 9.45 -13.59 -7.20
CA LYS A 163 9.20 -13.67 -8.64
C LYS A 163 9.77 -12.48 -9.39
N PRO A 164 10.35 -12.69 -10.56
CA PRO A 164 10.74 -11.59 -11.44
C PRO A 164 9.46 -10.89 -11.97
N VAL A 165 9.31 -9.60 -11.67
CA VAL A 165 8.26 -8.74 -12.23
C VAL A 165 8.81 -8.00 -13.44
N THR A 166 10.06 -7.57 -13.34
CA THR A 166 10.87 -7.00 -14.42
C THR A 166 12.23 -7.71 -14.47
N ARG A 167 13.03 -7.42 -15.47
CA ARG A 167 14.43 -7.91 -15.53
C ARG A 167 15.35 -7.35 -14.45
N PHE A 168 14.90 -6.33 -13.71
CA PHE A 168 15.65 -5.67 -12.64
C PHE A 168 15.24 -6.14 -11.24
N THR A 169 14.14 -6.87 -11.12
CA THR A 169 13.63 -7.36 -9.84
C THR A 169 14.69 -8.23 -9.14
N ILE A 170 14.97 -7.96 -7.87
CA ILE A 170 15.79 -8.82 -7.04
C ILE A 170 15.00 -10.11 -6.75
N THR A 171 15.51 -11.24 -7.26
CA THR A 171 14.85 -12.56 -7.18
C THR A 171 15.50 -13.49 -6.17
N ASP A 172 16.58 -13.06 -5.53
CA ASP A 172 17.29 -13.81 -4.49
C ASP A 172 17.14 -13.13 -3.13
N ARG A 173 16.76 -13.90 -2.12
CA ARG A 173 16.50 -13.39 -0.77
C ARG A 173 17.75 -12.85 -0.07
N ASP A 174 18.89 -13.50 -0.22
CA ASP A 174 20.12 -13.06 0.46
C ASP A 174 20.68 -11.81 -0.22
N ILE A 175 20.54 -11.69 -1.54
CA ILE A 175 20.84 -10.46 -2.27
C ILE A 175 19.89 -9.33 -1.81
N PHE A 176 18.61 -9.63 -1.63
CA PHE A 176 17.65 -8.67 -1.12
C PHE A 176 17.98 -8.19 0.29
N ILE A 177 18.39 -9.09 1.20
CA ILE A 177 18.80 -8.71 2.57
C ILE A 177 20.01 -7.80 2.54
N LYS A 178 21.02 -8.11 1.70
CA LYS A 178 22.16 -7.21 1.49
C LYS A 178 21.77 -5.85 0.94
N ASN A 179 20.79 -5.81 0.04
CA ASN A 179 20.23 -4.54 -0.45
C ASN A 179 19.60 -3.72 0.68
N ILE A 180 18.87 -4.36 1.60
CA ILE A 180 18.31 -3.68 2.79
C ILE A 180 19.41 -3.12 3.70
N GLU A 181 20.55 -3.78 3.87
CA GLU A 181 21.69 -3.22 4.62
C GLU A 181 22.22 -1.93 3.98
N VAL A 182 22.31 -1.90 2.65
CA VAL A 182 22.68 -0.68 1.91
C VAL A 182 21.62 0.41 2.13
N VAL A 183 20.33 0.08 2.07
CA VAL A 183 19.24 1.03 2.36
C VAL A 183 19.38 1.58 3.78
N LYS A 184 19.65 0.73 4.76
CA LYS A 184 19.84 1.13 6.18
C LYS A 184 21.01 2.08 6.35
N SER A 185 22.14 1.83 5.72
CA SER A 185 23.33 2.69 5.80
C SER A 185 23.10 4.04 5.09
N ARG A 186 22.39 4.06 3.97
CA ARG A 186 22.10 5.24 3.15
C ARG A 186 20.95 6.07 3.74
N GLY A 187 19.99 5.41 4.39
CA GLY A 187 18.81 6.03 5.00
C GLY A 187 17.63 6.24 4.05
N PHE A 188 17.70 5.75 2.83
CA PHE A 188 16.60 5.70 1.86
C PHE A 188 16.71 4.50 0.93
N ALA A 189 15.59 4.06 0.39
CA ALA A 189 15.49 2.94 -0.54
C ALA A 189 15.32 3.41 -1.97
N LEU A 190 15.84 2.64 -2.92
CA LEU A 190 15.53 2.74 -4.34
C LEU A 190 14.74 1.50 -4.78
N ASP A 191 13.71 1.73 -5.57
CA ASP A 191 13.14 0.74 -6.48
C ASP A 191 13.68 1.08 -7.86
N GLU A 192 14.73 0.35 -8.27
CA GLU A 192 15.46 0.57 -9.50
C GLU A 192 14.79 -0.19 -10.66
N ARG A 193 13.54 0.20 -10.96
CA ARG A 193 12.72 -0.41 -12.02
C ARG A 193 12.29 -1.86 -11.71
N GLU A 194 12.20 -2.21 -10.44
CA GLU A 194 11.95 -3.59 -10.01
C GLU A 194 10.47 -3.97 -10.03
N LEU A 195 9.58 -3.00 -9.79
CA LEU A 195 8.13 -3.17 -9.88
C LEU A 195 7.60 -2.85 -11.29
N GLU A 196 8.05 -1.74 -11.87
CA GLU A 196 7.67 -1.29 -13.22
C GLU A 196 8.94 -0.88 -13.99
N GLU A 197 9.20 -1.49 -15.15
CA GLU A 197 10.48 -1.36 -15.87
C GLU A 197 10.83 0.06 -16.32
N HIS A 198 9.82 0.92 -16.43
CA HIS A 198 9.97 2.32 -16.84
C HIS A 198 9.92 3.31 -15.67
N MET A 199 9.77 2.84 -14.43
CA MET A 199 9.65 3.68 -13.23
C MET A 199 10.85 3.52 -12.33
N GLU A 200 11.20 4.59 -11.64
CA GLU A 200 12.13 4.56 -10.52
C GLU A 200 11.54 5.29 -9.33
N CYS A 201 11.70 4.72 -8.14
CA CYS A 201 11.09 5.25 -6.93
C CYS A 201 12.10 5.35 -5.80
N VAL A 202 12.03 6.44 -5.06
CA VAL A 202 12.80 6.64 -3.83
C VAL A 202 11.85 6.57 -2.64
N GLY A 203 12.21 5.79 -1.60
CA GLY A 203 11.37 5.58 -0.41
C GLY A 203 12.13 5.86 0.88
N VAL A 204 11.44 6.44 1.88
CA VAL A 204 12.01 6.78 3.19
C VAL A 204 11.01 6.44 4.30
N PRO A 205 11.45 5.82 5.43
CA PRO A 205 10.55 5.48 6.53
C PRO A 205 10.08 6.71 7.30
N ILE A 206 8.88 6.60 7.90
CA ILE A 206 8.25 7.60 8.79
C ILE A 206 8.12 6.99 10.17
N PHE A 207 8.46 7.77 11.20
CA PHE A 207 8.45 7.35 12.59
C PHE A 207 7.47 8.18 13.42
N ASP A 208 6.93 7.59 14.47
CA ASP A 208 6.07 8.24 15.46
C ASP A 208 6.82 8.64 16.73
N GLU A 209 6.07 9.14 17.75
CA GLU A 209 6.60 9.54 19.06
C GLU A 209 7.24 8.39 19.85
N LYS A 210 6.93 7.13 19.53
CA LYS A 210 7.52 5.94 20.16
C LYS A 210 8.77 5.45 19.43
N ARG A 211 9.21 6.17 18.40
CA ARG A 211 10.29 5.75 17.50
C ARG A 211 9.95 4.49 16.71
N GLU A 212 8.65 4.17 16.57
CA GLU A 212 8.19 3.06 15.75
C GLU A 212 8.00 3.52 14.30
N CYS A 213 8.43 2.69 13.35
CA CYS A 213 8.17 2.93 11.93
C CYS A 213 6.70 2.65 11.64
N ILE A 214 5.92 3.69 11.36
CA ILE A 214 4.49 3.60 11.07
C ILE A 214 4.17 3.41 9.59
N GLY A 215 5.16 3.55 8.72
CA GLY A 215 5.04 3.46 7.28
C GLY A 215 6.22 4.10 6.58
N ALA A 216 6.08 4.34 5.28
CA ALA A 216 7.07 5.05 4.49
C ALA A 216 6.41 6.00 3.49
N ILE A 217 7.13 7.04 3.09
CA ILE A 217 6.77 7.87 1.92
C ILE A 217 7.65 7.51 0.75
N SER A 218 7.15 7.70 -0.47
CA SER A 218 7.97 7.60 -1.67
C SER A 218 7.65 8.68 -2.69
N ALA A 219 8.65 8.99 -3.53
CA ALA A 219 8.49 9.75 -4.75
C ALA A 219 8.81 8.85 -5.95
N SER A 220 7.91 8.82 -6.92
CA SER A 220 7.96 7.96 -8.10
C SER A 220 7.94 8.79 -9.37
N SER A 221 8.79 8.44 -10.32
CA SER A 221 8.90 9.11 -11.63
C SER A 221 9.28 8.12 -12.72
N LEU A 222 9.12 8.53 -13.98
CA LEU A 222 9.74 7.81 -15.10
C LEU A 222 11.25 7.78 -14.90
N TYR A 223 11.83 6.62 -15.16
CA TYR A 223 13.29 6.49 -15.16
C TYR A 223 13.94 7.46 -16.14
N ARG A 224 14.92 8.21 -15.67
CA ARG A 224 15.78 9.08 -16.45
C ARG A 224 17.24 8.81 -16.11
N LYS A 225 18.04 8.60 -17.10
CA LYS A 225 19.47 8.31 -16.91
C LYS A 225 20.25 9.49 -16.32
N ASP A 226 19.78 10.71 -16.55
CA ASP A 226 20.35 11.97 -16.07
C ASP A 226 19.76 12.46 -14.76
N GLU A 227 18.82 11.73 -14.15
CA GLU A 227 18.25 12.06 -12.83
C GLU A 227 19.20 11.63 -11.71
N ASP A 228 19.44 12.54 -10.77
CA ASP A 228 20.22 12.23 -9.56
C ASP A 228 19.28 11.69 -8.44
N TYR A 229 19.05 10.39 -8.48
CA TYR A 229 18.22 9.71 -7.46
C TYR A 229 18.85 9.70 -6.07
N MET A 230 20.17 9.92 -5.96
CA MET A 230 20.83 10.05 -4.67
C MET A 230 20.49 11.41 -4.03
N ALA A 231 20.54 12.49 -4.81
CA ALA A 231 20.11 13.81 -4.35
C ALA A 231 18.61 13.82 -3.99
N LEU A 232 17.77 13.16 -4.79
CA LEU A 232 16.34 12.99 -4.47
C LEU A 232 16.14 12.25 -3.15
N GLY A 233 16.94 11.22 -2.87
CA GLY A 233 16.91 10.48 -1.61
C GLY A 233 17.21 11.38 -0.41
N GLU A 234 18.20 12.25 -0.49
CA GLU A 234 18.51 13.20 0.60
C GLU A 234 17.40 14.23 0.83
N ILE A 235 16.75 14.70 -0.23
CA ILE A 235 15.57 15.57 -0.12
C ILE A 235 14.44 14.84 0.61
N LEU A 236 14.11 13.61 0.19
CA LEU A 236 13.06 12.82 0.83
C LEU A 236 13.38 12.51 2.30
N LYS A 237 14.64 12.21 2.65
CA LYS A 237 15.05 12.01 4.05
C LYS A 237 14.74 13.22 4.92
N LYS A 238 15.08 14.41 4.43
CA LYS A 238 14.79 15.66 5.14
C LYS A 238 13.28 15.83 5.35
N ARG A 239 12.47 15.64 4.32
CA ARG A 239 11.01 15.74 4.39
C ARG A 239 10.39 14.67 5.29
N ALA A 240 10.86 13.43 5.21
CA ALA A 240 10.41 12.35 6.10
C ALA A 240 10.72 12.64 7.58
N LEU A 241 11.87 13.24 7.87
CA LEU A 241 12.21 13.67 9.21
C LEU A 241 11.29 14.80 9.71
N GLU A 242 10.95 15.79 8.88
CA GLU A 242 10.01 16.85 9.19
C GLU A 242 8.61 16.28 9.51
N ILE A 243 8.12 15.36 8.68
CA ILE A 243 6.85 14.66 8.92
C ILE A 243 6.90 13.87 10.23
N SER A 244 7.97 13.09 10.45
CA SER A 244 8.13 12.30 11.67
C SER A 244 8.18 13.21 12.93
N LYS A 245 8.85 14.35 12.88
CA LYS A 245 8.84 15.34 13.97
C LYS A 245 7.44 15.88 14.25
N SER A 246 6.65 16.13 13.20
CA SER A 246 5.24 16.56 13.36
C SER A 246 4.36 15.46 13.98
N LEU A 247 4.81 14.19 13.90
CA LEU A 247 4.21 13.04 14.58
C LEU A 247 4.78 12.78 15.98
N GLY A 248 5.64 13.68 16.49
CA GLY A 248 6.24 13.57 17.82
C GLY A 248 7.58 12.82 17.88
N PHE A 249 8.13 12.39 16.74
CA PHE A 249 9.44 11.73 16.70
C PHE A 249 10.56 12.66 17.16
N MET A 250 11.38 12.20 18.09
CA MET A 250 12.63 12.83 18.52
C MET A 250 13.81 11.96 18.07
N PRO A 251 14.69 12.44 17.15
CA PRO A 251 15.81 11.68 16.61
C PRO A 251 16.86 11.25 17.65
#